data_c2e79a1481b0fdd03624a25e9fce8155
#
_entry.id   c2e79a1481b0fdd03624a25e9fce8155
#
_cell.length_a   1.000
_cell.length_b   1.000
_cell.length_c   1.000
_cell.angle_alpha   90.00
_cell.angle_beta   90.00
_cell.angle_gamma   90.00
#
_symmetry.space_group_name_H-M   'P 1'
#
loop_
_entity.id
_entity.type
_entity.pdbx_description
1 polymer ?
#
loop_
_entity_poly.entity_id
_entity_poly.type
_entity_poly.pdbx_seq_one_letter_code
_entity_poly.pdbx_strand_id
1 'polypeptide(L)'
;MAGKILLVDDAAFMRMMLKKIIGPTGHELIEGVDGTDGVAKYKEHKPNLVLLDIVMPNLDGIECLKQIMAFDSNAKVIMCSSIGQQTVVNDAIKIGARDFIIKPFDAAKVLEAVSKNM
;
A
#
# COMPACT_ATOMS: atom_id res chain seq x y z
N MET A 1 -4.15 19.76 -2.05
CA MET A 1 -3.12 19.41 -3.05
C MET A 1 -3.05 17.91 -3.25
N ALA A 2 -2.95 17.52 -4.49
CA ALA A 2 -2.84 16.10 -4.83
C ALA A 2 -1.40 15.61 -4.62
N GLY A 3 -1.27 14.37 -4.16
CA GLY A 3 0.00 13.69 -4.03
C GLY A 3 0.07 12.49 -4.95
N LYS A 4 1.08 11.65 -4.74
CA LYS A 4 1.27 10.39 -5.47
C LYS A 4 1.02 9.23 -4.52
N ILE A 5 0.22 8.26 -4.96
CA ILE A 5 -0.07 7.04 -4.18
C ILE A 5 0.33 5.83 -5.02
N LEU A 6 1.15 4.96 -4.46
CA LEU A 6 1.55 3.71 -5.09
C LEU A 6 0.65 2.58 -4.57
N LEU A 7 0.02 1.86 -5.49
CA LEU A 7 -0.84 0.72 -5.19
C LEU A 7 -0.08 -0.56 -5.58
N VAL A 8 0.28 -1.38 -4.61
CA VAL A 8 1.04 -2.61 -4.82
C VAL A 8 0.17 -3.82 -4.50
N ASP A 9 -0.23 -4.55 -5.52
CA ASP A 9 -1.07 -5.74 -5.40
C ASP A 9 -0.90 -6.54 -6.70
N ASP A 10 -0.74 -7.86 -6.61
CA ASP A 10 -0.62 -8.69 -7.80
C ASP A 10 -1.95 -8.89 -8.53
N ALA A 11 -3.08 -8.62 -7.87
CA ALA A 11 -4.41 -8.73 -8.47
C ALA A 11 -4.82 -7.42 -9.13
N ALA A 12 -4.87 -7.40 -10.46
CA ALA A 12 -5.29 -6.22 -11.23
C ALA A 12 -6.68 -5.73 -10.80
N PHE A 13 -7.59 -6.66 -10.45
CA PHE A 13 -8.93 -6.31 -9.99
C PHE A 13 -8.91 -5.48 -8.71
N MET A 14 -8.03 -5.84 -7.77
CA MET A 14 -7.90 -5.09 -6.50
C MET A 14 -7.34 -3.69 -6.75
N ARG A 15 -6.33 -3.57 -7.62
CA ARG A 15 -5.80 -2.26 -7.98
C ARG A 15 -6.88 -1.39 -8.64
N MET A 16 -7.71 -2.00 -9.51
CA MET A 16 -8.81 -1.28 -10.14
C MET A 16 -9.83 -0.79 -9.11
N MET A 17 -10.17 -1.60 -8.11
CA MET A 17 -11.08 -1.20 -7.04
C MET A 17 -10.54 -0.01 -6.26
N LEU A 18 -9.26 -0.06 -5.88
CA LEU A 18 -8.61 1.05 -5.18
C LEU A 18 -8.58 2.31 -6.05
N LYS A 19 -8.31 2.18 -7.34
CA LYS A 19 -8.33 3.32 -8.25
C LYS A 19 -9.71 3.97 -8.34
N LYS A 20 -10.77 3.17 -8.33
CA LYS A 20 -12.14 3.71 -8.32
C LYS A 20 -12.45 4.47 -7.04
N ILE A 21 -11.98 3.95 -5.90
CA ILE A 21 -12.23 4.59 -4.60
C ILE A 21 -11.41 5.87 -4.46
N ILE A 22 -10.13 5.82 -4.78
CA ILE A 22 -9.20 6.91 -4.50
C ILE A 22 -9.12 7.93 -5.64
N GLY A 23 -9.38 7.51 -6.89
CA GLY A 23 -9.27 8.36 -8.06
C GLY A 23 -9.98 9.72 -7.93
N PRO A 24 -11.23 9.76 -7.43
CA PRO A 24 -11.95 11.04 -7.28
C PRO A 24 -11.28 12.06 -6.37
N THR A 25 -10.31 11.65 -5.53
CA THR A 25 -9.56 12.58 -4.67
C THR A 25 -8.57 13.44 -5.46
N GLY A 26 -8.25 13.06 -6.69
CA GLY A 26 -7.31 13.79 -7.54
C GLY A 26 -5.84 13.41 -7.35
N HIS A 27 -5.52 12.46 -6.47
CA HIS A 27 -4.15 11.98 -6.32
C HIS A 27 -3.71 11.20 -7.56
N GLU A 28 -2.43 11.31 -7.92
CA GLU A 28 -1.83 10.50 -8.97
C GLU A 28 -1.66 9.08 -8.44
N LEU A 29 -2.14 8.08 -9.19
CA LEU A 29 -2.10 6.68 -8.78
C LEU A 29 -1.11 5.91 -9.64
N ILE A 30 -0.15 5.26 -8.99
CA ILE A 30 0.91 4.47 -9.63
C ILE A 30 0.68 3.02 -9.21
N GLU A 31 0.86 2.08 -10.13
CA GLU A 31 0.61 0.66 -9.83
C GLU A 31 1.91 -0.14 -9.81
N GLY A 32 2.05 -0.98 -8.78
CA GLY A 32 3.05 -2.02 -8.71
C GLY A 32 2.36 -3.38 -8.80
N VAL A 33 2.83 -4.26 -9.68
CA VAL A 33 2.14 -5.53 -9.96
C VAL A 33 2.57 -6.68 -9.06
N ASP A 34 3.63 -6.49 -8.30
CA ASP A 34 4.10 -7.41 -7.26
C ASP A 34 5.05 -6.69 -6.31
N GLY A 35 5.63 -7.40 -5.34
CA GLY A 35 6.51 -6.79 -4.36
C GLY A 35 7.79 -6.23 -4.96
N THR A 36 8.40 -6.93 -5.91
CA THR A 36 9.62 -6.48 -6.56
C THR A 36 9.36 -5.21 -7.38
N ASP A 37 8.28 -5.20 -8.15
CA ASP A 37 7.87 -4.03 -8.93
C ASP A 37 7.49 -2.87 -7.99
N GLY A 38 6.85 -3.18 -6.86
CA GLY A 38 6.50 -2.18 -5.85
C GLY A 38 7.71 -1.45 -5.31
N VAL A 39 8.77 -2.17 -4.97
CA VAL A 39 10.03 -1.57 -4.52
C VAL A 39 10.63 -0.68 -5.61
N ALA A 40 10.68 -1.18 -6.85
CA ALA A 40 11.21 -0.44 -7.99
C ALA A 40 10.42 0.85 -8.23
N LYS A 41 9.08 0.77 -8.22
CA LYS A 41 8.20 1.92 -8.40
C LYS A 41 8.35 2.95 -7.27
N TYR A 42 8.55 2.47 -6.05
CA TYR A 42 8.80 3.38 -4.92
C TYR A 42 10.08 4.20 -5.13
N LYS A 43 11.15 3.53 -5.52
CA LYS A 43 12.44 4.20 -5.77
C LYS A 43 12.36 5.20 -6.93
N GLU A 44 11.61 4.84 -7.98
CA GLU A 44 11.46 5.69 -9.16
C GLU A 44 10.59 6.91 -8.87
N HIS A 45 9.44 6.72 -8.24
CA HIS A 45 8.43 7.77 -8.10
C HIS A 45 8.43 8.47 -6.75
N LYS A 46 8.96 7.85 -5.71
CA LYS A 46 8.97 8.37 -4.34
C LYS A 46 7.59 8.89 -3.93
N PRO A 47 6.57 8.01 -3.93
CA PRO A 47 5.20 8.43 -3.66
C PRO A 47 5.03 8.93 -2.23
N ASN A 48 3.97 9.70 -2.02
CA ASN A 48 3.61 10.20 -0.68
C ASN A 48 3.02 9.10 0.20
N LEU A 49 2.42 8.07 -0.41
CA LEU A 49 1.76 7.00 0.32
C LEU A 49 1.82 5.72 -0.51
N VAL A 50 1.91 4.57 0.18
CA VAL A 50 1.88 3.25 -0.44
C VAL A 50 0.74 2.45 0.20
N LEU A 51 -0.09 1.84 -0.64
CA LEU A 51 -1.02 0.78 -0.21
C LEU A 51 -0.44 -0.53 -0.69
N LEU A 52 -0.10 -1.42 0.24
CA LEU A 52 0.73 -2.59 -0.01
C LEU A 52 0.02 -3.86 0.45
N ASP A 53 -0.28 -4.76 -0.49
CA ASP A 53 -0.84 -6.07 -0.17
C ASP A 53 0.18 -6.94 0.57
N ILE A 54 -0.31 -7.75 1.50
CA ILE A 54 0.55 -8.62 2.32
C ILE A 54 1.01 -9.84 1.52
N VAL A 55 0.11 -10.51 0.80
CA VAL A 55 0.40 -11.78 0.12
C VAL A 55 0.54 -11.55 -1.37
N MET A 56 1.74 -11.73 -1.89
CA MET A 56 2.06 -11.58 -3.31
C MET A 56 3.13 -12.59 -3.71
N PRO A 57 3.17 -13.01 -4.99
CA PRO A 57 4.26 -13.87 -5.47
C PRO A 57 5.57 -13.10 -5.55
N ASN A 58 6.67 -13.82 -5.66
CA ASN A 58 8.05 -13.33 -5.78
C ASN A 58 8.55 -12.68 -4.50
N LEU A 59 8.01 -11.52 -4.14
CA LEU A 59 8.38 -10.79 -2.93
C LEU A 59 7.09 -10.43 -2.19
N ASP A 60 6.86 -11.01 -1.00
CA ASP A 60 5.65 -10.75 -0.24
C ASP A 60 5.64 -9.33 0.33
N GLY A 61 4.48 -8.92 0.87
CA GLY A 61 4.28 -7.57 1.36
C GLY A 61 5.18 -7.18 2.53
N ILE A 62 5.50 -8.12 3.41
CA ILE A 62 6.38 -7.84 4.55
C ILE A 62 7.80 -7.56 4.06
N GLU A 63 8.32 -8.39 3.15
CA GLU A 63 9.66 -8.18 2.61
C GLU A 63 9.72 -6.91 1.76
N CYS A 64 8.67 -6.63 1.00
CA CYS A 64 8.53 -5.39 0.25
C CYS A 64 8.57 -4.17 1.19
N LEU A 65 7.82 -4.22 2.29
CA LEU A 65 7.83 -3.18 3.31
C LEU A 65 9.22 -2.95 3.88
N LYS A 66 9.93 -4.03 4.22
CA LYS A 66 11.30 -3.93 4.75
C LYS A 66 12.22 -3.23 3.77
N GLN A 67 12.14 -3.57 2.49
CA GLN A 67 12.99 -2.95 1.47
C GLN A 67 12.64 -1.48 1.25
N ILE A 68 11.37 -1.14 1.26
CA ILE A 68 10.94 0.27 1.14
C ILE A 68 11.44 1.07 2.34
N MET A 69 11.28 0.56 3.56
CA MET A 69 11.72 1.25 4.77
C MET A 69 13.24 1.36 4.84
N ALA A 70 13.98 0.39 4.33
CA ALA A 70 15.43 0.45 4.24
C ALA A 70 15.90 1.54 3.27
N PHE A 71 15.16 1.74 2.18
CA PHE A 71 15.46 2.79 1.21
C PHE A 71 15.05 4.18 1.73
N ASP A 72 13.91 4.26 2.42
CA ASP A 72 13.36 5.53 2.92
C ASP A 72 12.63 5.28 4.24
N SER A 73 13.29 5.59 5.34
CA SER A 73 12.73 5.38 6.69
C SER A 73 11.50 6.25 6.98
N ASN A 74 11.25 7.25 6.16
CA ASN A 74 10.08 8.12 6.30
C ASN A 74 8.91 7.69 5.39
N ALA A 75 9.04 6.56 4.70
CA ALA A 75 7.99 6.05 3.84
C ALA A 75 6.69 5.84 4.63
N LYS A 76 5.58 6.21 4.03
CA LYS A 76 4.25 6.02 4.62
C LYS A 76 3.57 4.86 3.91
N VAL A 77 3.38 3.76 4.63
CA VAL A 77 2.85 2.52 4.06
C VAL A 77 1.62 2.09 4.85
N ILE A 78 0.54 1.81 4.12
CA ILE A 78 -0.68 1.21 4.65
C ILE A 78 -0.72 -0.23 4.13
N MET A 79 -0.85 -1.21 5.03
CA MET A 79 -0.98 -2.61 4.63
C MET A 79 -2.41 -2.92 4.24
N CYS A 80 -2.57 -3.74 3.20
CA CYS A 80 -3.88 -4.25 2.79
C CYS A 80 -3.94 -5.73 3.16
N SER A 81 -4.82 -6.11 4.07
CA SER A 81 -4.87 -7.45 4.63
C SER A 81 -6.24 -8.10 4.48
N SER A 82 -6.27 -9.43 4.50
CA SER A 82 -7.51 -10.20 4.62
C SER A 82 -7.82 -10.46 6.10
N ILE A 83 -9.06 -10.82 6.38
CA ILE A 83 -9.45 -11.26 7.72
C ILE A 83 -8.58 -12.45 8.12
N GLY A 84 -8.07 -12.46 9.35
CA GLY A 84 -7.23 -13.53 9.86
C GLY A 84 -5.73 -13.26 9.77
N GLN A 85 -5.32 -12.13 9.22
CA GLN A 85 -3.90 -11.77 9.08
C GLN A 85 -3.41 -10.79 10.17
N GLN A 86 -4.08 -10.77 11.32
CA GLN A 86 -3.77 -9.79 12.38
C GLN A 86 -2.31 -9.87 12.87
N THR A 87 -1.77 -11.09 12.99
CA THR A 87 -0.38 -11.27 13.42
C THR A 87 0.59 -10.63 12.43
N VAL A 88 0.34 -10.82 11.13
CA VAL A 88 1.18 -10.25 10.07
C VAL A 88 1.06 -8.73 10.07
N VAL A 89 -0.14 -8.20 10.28
CA VAL A 89 -0.36 -6.75 10.39
C VAL A 89 0.43 -6.17 11.57
N ASN A 90 0.42 -6.85 12.72
CA ASN A 90 1.17 -6.41 13.89
C ASN A 90 2.68 -6.36 13.60
N ASP A 91 3.19 -7.38 12.90
CA ASP A 91 4.60 -7.41 12.50
C ASP A 91 4.92 -6.24 11.54
N ALA A 92 4.03 -5.96 10.61
CA ALA A 92 4.19 -4.84 9.67
C ALA A 92 4.25 -3.50 10.39
N ILE A 93 3.39 -3.29 11.38
CA ILE A 93 3.39 -2.06 12.18
C ILE A 93 4.73 -1.89 12.91
N LYS A 94 5.28 -2.97 13.47
CA LYS A 94 6.58 -2.95 14.13
C LYS A 94 7.71 -2.59 13.16
N ILE A 95 7.61 -3.00 11.91
CA ILE A 95 8.60 -2.69 10.87
C ILE A 95 8.52 -1.22 10.46
N GLY A 96 7.32 -0.63 10.49
CA GLY A 96 7.15 0.77 10.16
C GLY A 96 5.88 1.11 9.38
N ALA A 97 5.01 0.13 9.12
CA ALA A 97 3.73 0.44 8.49
C ALA A 97 2.90 1.35 9.41
N ARG A 98 2.19 2.29 8.83
CA ARG A 98 1.45 3.29 9.61
C ARG A 98 0.02 2.90 9.92
N ASP A 99 -0.56 2.05 9.09
CA ASP A 99 -1.97 1.72 9.20
C ASP A 99 -2.26 0.45 8.42
N PHE A 100 -3.49 -0.01 8.47
CA PHE A 100 -3.93 -1.12 7.64
C PHE A 100 -5.39 -0.95 7.23
N ILE A 101 -5.78 -1.58 6.12
CA ILE A 101 -7.16 -1.69 5.68
C ILE A 101 -7.45 -3.15 5.37
N ILE A 102 -8.69 -3.58 5.55
CA ILE A 102 -9.09 -4.98 5.43
C ILE A 102 -9.86 -5.19 4.12
N LYS A 103 -9.54 -6.29 3.45
CA LYS A 103 -10.29 -6.75 2.27
C LYS A 103 -11.53 -7.55 2.72
N PRO A 104 -12.67 -7.44 2.06
CA PRO A 104 -12.94 -6.58 0.90
C PRO A 104 -12.98 -5.10 1.29
N PHE A 105 -12.56 -4.25 0.37
CA PHE A 105 -12.39 -2.84 0.67
C PHE A 105 -13.72 -2.13 0.93
N ASP A 106 -13.77 -1.38 2.04
CA ASP A 106 -14.84 -0.44 2.35
C ASP A 106 -14.34 0.94 1.91
N ALA A 107 -15.05 1.57 0.97
CA ALA A 107 -14.62 2.84 0.38
C ALA A 107 -14.38 3.92 1.43
N ALA A 108 -15.27 4.03 2.42
CA ALA A 108 -15.14 5.04 3.47
C ALA A 108 -13.88 4.83 4.30
N LYS A 109 -13.56 3.57 4.63
CA LYS A 109 -12.38 3.23 5.43
C LYS A 109 -11.09 3.44 4.64
N VAL A 110 -11.10 3.13 3.34
CA VAL A 110 -9.95 3.39 2.46
C VAL A 110 -9.68 4.90 2.40
N LEU A 111 -10.71 5.70 2.16
CA LEU A 111 -10.57 7.15 2.07
C LEU A 111 -10.12 7.77 3.39
N GLU A 112 -10.63 7.26 4.51
CA GLU A 112 -10.20 7.72 5.83
C GLU A 112 -8.71 7.43 6.06
N ALA A 113 -8.26 6.20 5.76
CA ALA A 113 -6.87 5.82 5.92
C ALA A 113 -5.94 6.66 5.02
N VAL A 114 -6.33 6.88 3.78
CA VAL A 114 -5.58 7.71 2.85
C VAL A 114 -5.48 9.14 3.36
N SER A 115 -6.60 9.74 3.73
CA SER A 115 -6.64 11.12 4.22
C SER A 115 -5.80 11.30 5.49
N LYS A 116 -5.88 10.35 6.40
CA LYS A 116 -5.18 10.39 7.68
C LYS A 116 -3.66 10.27 7.53
N ASN A 117 -3.19 9.59 6.49
CA ASN A 117 -1.77 9.27 6.31
C ASN A 117 -1.08 10.07 5.19
N MET A 118 -1.81 10.90 4.47
CA MET A 118 -1.18 11.80 3.49
C MET A 118 -0.56 12.98 4.20
#